data_589e66ef269e0ffba1d1f1ba0aa3952f
#
_entry.id   589e66ef269e0ffba1d1f1ba0aa3952f
#
_cell.length_a   1.000
_cell.length_b   1.000
_cell.length_c   1.000
_cell.angle_alpha   90.00
_cell.angle_beta   90.00
_cell.angle_gamma   90.00
#
_symmetry.space_group_name_H-M   'P 1'
#
loop_
_entity.id
_entity.type
_entity.pdbx_description
1 polymer ?
#
loop_
_entity_poly.entity_id
_entity_poly.type
_entity_poly.pdbx_seq_one_letter_code
_entity_poly.pdbx_strand_id
1 'polypeptide(L)'
;MQPSWEMEAEALTQRAMLAADEGKWNAVDACYRQRAELFRTNDAPASLAKRLRSLDDVISNKLRMAMMTVQHLLTEAASKQRCLERFDVTGEPASNGSQRVNRLV
;
A
#
# COMPACT_ATOMS: atom_id res chain seq x y z
N MET A 1 -26.43 -9.46 -26.16
CA MET A 1 -26.45 -8.57 -25.01
C MET A 1 -25.45 -9.05 -23.98
N GLN A 2 -24.67 -8.13 -23.42
CA GLN A 2 -23.64 -8.49 -22.45
C GLN A 2 -24.27 -8.78 -21.11
N PRO A 3 -23.89 -9.86 -20.45
CA PRO A 3 -24.41 -10.13 -19.10
C PRO A 3 -24.05 -9.01 -18.14
N SER A 4 -24.96 -8.65 -17.27
CA SER A 4 -24.76 -7.53 -16.36
C SER A 4 -23.64 -7.79 -15.36
N TRP A 5 -23.39 -9.05 -14.99
CA TRP A 5 -22.33 -9.36 -14.04
C TRP A 5 -20.95 -9.05 -14.62
N GLU A 6 -20.76 -9.21 -15.92
CA GLU A 6 -19.49 -8.87 -16.56
C GLU A 6 -19.25 -7.36 -16.52
N MET A 7 -20.29 -6.60 -16.80
CA MET A 7 -20.19 -5.13 -16.73
C MET A 7 -19.91 -4.70 -15.30
N GLU A 8 -20.54 -5.35 -14.35
CA GLU A 8 -20.35 -5.02 -12.95
C GLU A 8 -18.93 -5.35 -12.51
N ALA A 9 -18.40 -6.50 -12.94
CA ALA A 9 -17.03 -6.89 -12.61
C ALA A 9 -16.03 -5.87 -13.14
N GLU A 10 -16.23 -5.42 -14.37
CA GLU A 10 -15.35 -4.43 -14.97
C GLU A 10 -15.47 -3.08 -14.27
N ALA A 11 -16.69 -2.68 -13.93
CA ALA A 11 -16.92 -1.43 -13.21
C ALA A 11 -16.28 -1.45 -11.84
N LEU A 12 -16.35 -2.59 -11.14
CA LEU A 12 -15.70 -2.73 -9.84
C LEU A 12 -14.19 -2.60 -9.96
N THR A 13 -13.62 -3.18 -11.01
CA THR A 13 -12.17 -3.10 -11.21
C THR A 13 -11.74 -1.67 -11.51
N GLN A 14 -12.51 -0.96 -12.34
CA GLN A 14 -12.22 0.43 -12.64
C GLN A 14 -12.37 1.31 -11.40
N ARG A 15 -13.37 1.04 -10.59
CA ARG A 15 -13.56 1.78 -9.34
C ARG A 15 -12.40 1.52 -8.38
N ALA A 16 -11.91 0.27 -8.36
CA ALA A 16 -10.74 -0.05 -7.55
C ALA A 16 -9.51 0.73 -8.04
N MET A 17 -9.38 0.90 -9.35
CA MET A 17 -8.25 1.63 -9.90
C MET A 17 -8.29 3.10 -9.48
N LEU A 18 -9.47 3.71 -9.52
CA LEU A 18 -9.62 5.10 -9.08
C LEU A 18 -9.34 5.23 -7.59
N ALA A 19 -9.81 4.28 -6.80
CA ALA A 19 -9.55 4.28 -5.37
C ALA A 19 -8.05 4.14 -5.08
N ALA A 20 -7.36 3.32 -5.87
CA ALA A 20 -5.91 3.16 -5.73
C ALA A 20 -5.18 4.46 -6.03
N ASP A 21 -5.65 5.21 -7.03
CA ASP A 21 -5.06 6.51 -7.35
C ASP A 21 -5.19 7.49 -6.18
N GLU A 22 -6.25 7.34 -5.40
CA GLU A 22 -6.48 8.22 -4.25
C GLU A 22 -5.91 7.66 -2.97
N GLY A 23 -5.27 6.51 -3.03
CA GLY A 23 -4.71 5.87 -1.85
C GLY A 23 -5.73 5.25 -0.91
N LYS A 24 -6.95 5.04 -1.40
CA LYS A 24 -8.03 4.47 -0.58
C LYS A 24 -8.00 2.95 -0.68
N TRP A 25 -7.06 2.33 -0.02
CA TRP A 25 -6.82 0.89 -0.16
C TRP A 25 -7.94 0.04 0.42
N ASN A 26 -8.65 0.54 1.43
CA ASN A 26 -9.83 -0.17 1.94
C ASN A 26 -10.92 -0.25 0.89
N ALA A 27 -11.09 0.80 0.09
CA ALA A 27 -12.06 0.80 -1.00
C ALA A 27 -11.64 -0.16 -2.12
N VAL A 28 -10.33 -0.25 -2.39
CA VAL A 28 -9.80 -1.20 -3.36
C VAL A 28 -10.15 -2.62 -2.91
N ASP A 29 -9.89 -2.93 -1.64
CA ASP A 29 -10.17 -4.26 -1.10
C ASP A 29 -11.66 -4.59 -1.18
N ALA A 30 -12.52 -3.62 -0.87
CA ALA A 30 -13.97 -3.84 -0.94
C ALA A 30 -14.42 -4.14 -2.37
N CYS A 31 -13.86 -3.43 -3.36
CA CYS A 31 -14.18 -3.69 -4.75
C CYS A 31 -13.77 -5.08 -5.17
N TYR A 32 -12.59 -5.53 -4.76
CA TYR A 32 -12.11 -6.86 -5.11
C TYR A 32 -12.95 -7.96 -4.43
N ARG A 33 -13.40 -7.72 -3.21
CA ARG A 33 -14.27 -8.68 -2.54
C ARG A 33 -15.60 -8.84 -3.28
N GLN A 34 -16.17 -7.73 -3.71
CA GLN A 34 -17.43 -7.77 -4.45
C GLN A 34 -17.22 -8.47 -5.79
N ARG A 35 -16.07 -8.21 -6.45
CA ARG A 35 -15.76 -8.87 -7.72
C ARG A 35 -15.61 -10.37 -7.52
N ALA A 36 -14.99 -10.79 -6.43
CA ALA A 36 -14.81 -12.21 -6.14
C ALA A 36 -16.14 -12.91 -5.97
N GLU A 37 -17.13 -12.22 -5.38
CA GLU A 37 -18.47 -12.79 -5.25
C GLU A 37 -19.11 -13.04 -6.61
N LEU A 38 -18.90 -12.12 -7.54
CA LEU A 38 -19.44 -12.32 -8.90
C LEU A 38 -18.81 -13.52 -9.58
N PHE A 39 -17.49 -13.72 -9.38
CA PHE A 39 -16.81 -14.86 -10.00
C PHE A 39 -17.11 -16.19 -9.34
N ARG A 40 -17.65 -16.15 -8.13
CA ARG A 40 -17.94 -17.39 -7.41
C ARG A 40 -19.04 -18.19 -8.10
N THR A 41 -19.98 -17.50 -8.73
CA THR A 41 -21.12 -18.14 -9.36
C THR A 41 -21.14 -18.01 -10.88
N ASN A 42 -20.15 -17.33 -11.45
CA ASN A 42 -20.09 -17.08 -12.88
C ASN A 42 -18.69 -17.40 -13.40
N ASP A 43 -18.65 -18.03 -14.57
CA ASP A 43 -17.35 -18.33 -15.20
C ASP A 43 -16.96 -17.16 -16.09
N ALA A 44 -15.79 -16.61 -15.85
CA ALA A 44 -15.30 -15.47 -16.62
C ALA A 44 -14.83 -15.92 -18.00
N PRO A 45 -15.30 -15.28 -19.07
CA PRO A 45 -14.75 -15.56 -20.41
C PRO A 45 -13.27 -15.12 -20.45
N ALA A 46 -12.51 -15.76 -21.32
CA ALA A 46 -11.08 -15.48 -21.43
C ALA A 46 -10.82 -14.01 -21.76
N SER A 47 -11.67 -13.40 -22.59
CA SER A 47 -11.49 -12.00 -22.97
C SER A 47 -11.69 -11.07 -21.79
N LEU A 48 -12.67 -11.35 -20.95
CA LEU A 48 -12.89 -10.55 -19.73
C LEU A 48 -11.74 -10.74 -18.75
N ALA A 49 -11.31 -11.98 -18.54
CA ALA A 49 -10.21 -12.28 -17.65
C ALA A 49 -8.95 -11.54 -18.07
N LYS A 50 -8.68 -11.46 -19.38
CA LYS A 50 -7.50 -10.77 -19.89
C LYS A 50 -7.60 -9.28 -19.64
N ARG A 51 -8.77 -8.68 -19.87
CA ARG A 51 -8.96 -7.25 -19.62
C ARG A 51 -8.79 -6.91 -18.14
N LEU A 52 -9.38 -7.74 -17.27
CA LEU A 52 -9.28 -7.51 -15.84
C LEU A 52 -7.85 -7.69 -15.34
N ARG A 53 -7.11 -8.65 -15.91
CA ARG A 53 -5.72 -8.85 -15.53
C ARG A 53 -4.88 -7.61 -15.85
N SER A 54 -5.13 -6.97 -16.99
CA SER A 54 -4.41 -5.75 -17.34
C SER A 54 -4.67 -4.65 -16.34
N LEU A 55 -5.92 -4.49 -15.91
CA LEU A 55 -6.27 -3.49 -14.91
C LEU A 55 -5.70 -3.86 -13.55
N ASP A 56 -5.73 -5.15 -13.21
CA ASP A 56 -5.16 -5.63 -11.95
C ASP A 56 -3.66 -5.35 -11.88
N ASP A 57 -2.96 -5.49 -13.01
CA ASP A 57 -1.53 -5.21 -13.05
C ASP A 57 -1.24 -3.76 -12.75
N VAL A 58 -2.06 -2.84 -13.27
CA VAL A 58 -1.92 -1.42 -12.99
C VAL A 58 -2.12 -1.15 -11.50
N ILE A 59 -3.16 -1.75 -10.92
CA ILE A 59 -3.45 -1.57 -9.51
C ILE A 59 -2.33 -2.14 -8.65
N SER A 60 -1.82 -3.31 -9.01
CA SER A 60 -0.71 -3.94 -8.29
C SER A 60 0.53 -3.08 -8.31
N ASN A 61 0.81 -2.44 -9.46
CA ASN A 61 1.95 -1.53 -9.55
C ASN A 61 1.75 -0.31 -8.67
N LYS A 62 0.54 0.26 -8.64
CA LYS A 62 0.26 1.41 -7.78
C LYS A 62 0.44 1.05 -6.32
N LEU A 63 -0.02 -0.13 -5.92
CA LEU A 63 0.14 -0.60 -4.55
C LEU A 63 1.62 -0.77 -4.21
N ARG A 64 2.37 -1.40 -5.10
CA ARG A 64 3.80 -1.62 -4.86
C ARG A 64 4.54 -0.30 -4.70
N MET A 65 4.24 0.68 -5.56
CA MET A 65 4.88 1.99 -5.47
C MET A 65 4.50 2.71 -4.18
N ALA A 66 3.24 2.59 -3.77
CA ALA A 66 2.81 3.20 -2.51
C ALA A 66 3.53 2.57 -1.33
N MET A 67 3.69 1.24 -1.35
CA MET A 67 4.40 0.54 -0.28
C MET A 67 5.87 0.93 -0.25
N MET A 68 6.49 1.08 -1.41
CA MET A 68 7.89 1.52 -1.48
C MET A 68 8.05 2.92 -0.92
N THR A 69 7.11 3.82 -1.20
CA THR A 69 7.15 5.17 -0.67
C THR A 69 7.04 5.18 0.84
N VAL A 70 6.08 4.41 1.38
CA VAL A 70 5.92 4.30 2.83
C VAL A 70 7.18 3.74 3.47
N GLN A 71 7.75 2.70 2.85
CA GLN A 71 8.96 2.07 3.37
C GLN A 71 10.13 3.06 3.37
N HIS A 72 10.24 3.86 2.32
CA HIS A 72 11.28 4.88 2.23
C HIS A 72 11.11 5.94 3.33
N LEU A 73 9.87 6.39 3.54
CA LEU A 73 9.58 7.38 4.59
C LEU A 73 9.88 6.82 5.98
N LEU A 74 9.56 5.56 6.22
CA LEU A 74 9.84 4.92 7.50
C LEU A 74 11.34 4.79 7.72
N THR A 75 12.09 4.46 6.67
CA THR A 75 13.53 4.35 6.75
C THR A 75 14.14 5.72 7.05
N GLU A 76 13.65 6.76 6.40
CA GLU A 76 14.13 8.12 6.65
C GLU A 76 13.83 8.55 8.07
N ALA A 77 12.63 8.29 8.56
CA ALA A 77 12.24 8.65 9.92
C ALA A 77 13.12 7.95 10.93
N ALA A 78 13.37 6.65 10.72
CA ALA A 78 14.24 5.89 11.62
C ALA A 78 15.66 6.43 11.59
N SER A 79 16.14 6.82 10.42
CA SER A 79 17.47 7.38 10.28
C SER A 79 17.60 8.71 11.01
N LYS A 80 16.59 9.57 10.86
CA LYS A 80 16.57 10.86 11.54
C LYS A 80 16.51 10.68 13.05
N GLN A 81 15.74 9.72 13.51
CA GLN A 81 15.64 9.46 14.94
C GLN A 81 16.97 8.98 15.49
N ARG A 82 17.66 8.12 14.77
CA ARG A 82 18.99 7.67 15.19
C ARG A 82 19.97 8.82 15.25
N CYS A 83 19.90 9.75 14.34
CA CYS A 83 20.72 10.94 14.35
C CYS A 83 20.44 11.79 15.58
N LEU A 84 19.18 12.00 15.91
CA LEU A 84 18.82 12.80 17.08
C LEU A 84 19.28 12.14 18.36
N GLU A 85 19.14 10.83 18.46
CA GLU A 85 19.59 10.09 19.63
C GLU A 85 21.09 10.21 19.79
N ARG A 86 21.83 10.11 18.69
CA ARG A 86 23.28 10.23 18.73
C ARG A 86 23.69 11.65 19.15
N PHE A 87 22.95 12.62 18.66
CA PHE A 87 23.23 14.02 19.00
C PHE A 87 22.98 14.27 20.47
N ASP A 88 21.92 13.73 21.06
CA ASP A 88 21.62 13.87 22.46
C ASP A 88 22.73 13.28 23.32
N VAL A 89 23.26 12.14 22.93
CA VAL A 89 24.27 11.46 23.70
C VAL A 89 25.62 12.17 23.61
N THR A 90 25.99 12.67 22.46
CA THR A 90 27.30 13.27 22.29
C THR A 90 27.25 14.78 22.31
N GLY A 91 26.19 15.36 21.90
CA GLY A 91 26.09 16.78 21.84
C GLY A 91 25.82 17.41 23.15
N GLU A 92 25.53 16.66 24.15
CA GLU A 92 25.24 17.14 25.35
C GLU A 92 26.43 17.30 26.00
N PRO A 93 27.24 17.71 25.74
CA PRO A 93 28.47 17.71 26.22
C PRO A 93 28.31 17.33 27.54
N ALA A 94 27.98 16.76 27.62
CA ALA A 94 27.86 16.37 28.29
C ALA A 94 27.09 15.55 28.70
N SER A 95 27.11 14.93 29.32
CA SER A 95 26.60 14.16 29.49
C SER A 95 26.47 13.13 29.21
N ASN A 96 26.70 12.49 29.55
CA ASN A 96 26.68 11.62 29.44
C ASN A 96 26.68 10.65 29.63
N GLY A 97 26.41 10.37 29.97
CA GLY A 97 26.42 9.75 30.11
C GLY A 97 26.13 8.77 30.12
N SER A 98 25.80 8.68 30.35
CA SER A 98 25.44 8.36 30.22
C SER A 98 24.92 7.69 29.83
N GLN A 99 24.47 7.56 30.09
CA GLN A 99 23.98 7.66 29.75
C GLN A 99 23.73 7.06 29.39
N ARG A 100 23.59 6.69 29.95
CA ARG A 100 23.40 6.82 29.75
C ARG A 100 23.67 6.31 29.53
N VAL A 101 23.89 5.98 29.88
CA VAL A 101 24.13 6.39 29.69
C VAL A 101 24.18 5.93 29.51
N ASN A 102 24.01 5.54 30.01
CA ASN A 102 24.07 6.01 29.82
C ASN A 102 24.28 5.58 29.65
N ARG A 103 24.28 5.26 30.28
CA ARG A 103 24.50 5.75 30.31
C ARG A 103 25.08 5.57 30.37
N LEU A 104 25.24 5.23 30.79
CA LEU A 104 25.80 5.90 30.95
C LEU A 104 26.35 5.92 31.13
N VAL A 105 26.08 5.80 31.82
CA VAL A 105 26.83 6.63 31.98
C VAL A 105 26.79 6.91 31.85
#